data_897db7e97146f077ea788250944b5140
#
_entry.id   897db7e97146f077ea788250944b5140
#
_cell.length_a   1.000
_cell.length_b   1.000
_cell.length_c   1.000
_cell.angle_alpha   90.00
_cell.angle_beta   90.00
_cell.angle_gamma   90.00
#
_symmetry.space_group_name_H-M   'P 1'
#
loop_
_entity.id
_entity.type
_entity.pdbx_description
1 polymer ?
#
loop_
_entity_poly.entity_id
_entity_poly.type
_entity_poly.pdbx_seq_one_letter_code
_entity_poly.pdbx_strand_id
1 'polypeptide(L)'
;MNSGFTTKTILFWMSIVFLGVMMWKLVSSPSSPADSVSYSDFLQLVSKNEIHDARISLESNFVSVNAGLRHSQKRASTTVSYGDWQDLKERLIDSGATVEYANQKSSDWVLLLLNGLPLLLLVGFCLFLMQRMKGVSWRAAQAGSSKMRTGIGYDLHRLEEGRPLIVGGIELPFDKGPVGHSDGDVLAHALCDALLGAAGLGDIGTHFPDTDPKWEGANSLLFLEHARKLLDEKHFAIEHVDAVVITEKPKLGPHFPKMREALARALGVSSGHIHLKAKTNEGVDAIGRGEAIAAHVVATLSQR
;
A
#
# COMPACT_ATOMS: atom_id res chain seq x y z
N MET A 1 24.03 3.42 5.96
CA MET A 1 23.11 4.53 5.68
C MET A 1 23.92 5.71 5.13
N ASN A 2 24.04 5.85 3.81
CA ASN A 2 24.58 7.04 3.17
C ASN A 2 23.59 7.39 2.05
N SER A 3 22.65 8.30 2.36
CA SER A 3 21.79 8.95 1.38
C SER A 3 22.59 10.04 0.68
N GLY A 4 23.43 9.65 -0.27
CA GLY A 4 24.10 10.61 -1.14
C GLY A 4 23.08 11.34 -2.00
N PHE A 5 22.73 12.57 -1.64
CA PHE A 5 22.11 13.50 -2.55
C PHE A 5 23.05 13.62 -3.76
N THR A 6 22.67 13.02 -4.87
CA THR A 6 23.52 13.07 -6.08
C THR A 6 23.58 14.52 -6.58
N THR A 7 24.74 14.93 -7.10
CA THR A 7 24.95 16.28 -7.70
C THR A 7 23.82 16.65 -8.67
N LYS A 8 23.25 15.67 -9.35
CA LYS A 8 22.09 15.84 -10.26
C LYS A 8 20.81 16.27 -9.54
N THR A 9 20.58 15.78 -8.32
CA THR A 9 19.41 16.17 -7.51
C THR A 9 19.55 17.61 -6.99
N ILE A 10 20.75 18.03 -6.61
CA ILE A 10 21.05 19.41 -6.18
C ILE A 10 20.86 20.37 -7.34
N LEU A 11 21.39 20.05 -8.52
CA LEU A 11 21.23 20.86 -9.73
C LEU A 11 19.77 21.01 -10.16
N PHE A 12 18.97 19.95 -10.03
CA PHE A 12 17.54 19.99 -10.32
C PHE A 12 16.78 20.96 -9.40
N TRP A 13 17.01 20.91 -8.08
CA TRP A 13 16.39 21.82 -7.14
C TRP A 13 16.86 23.27 -7.30
N MET A 14 18.14 23.48 -7.59
CA MET A 14 18.67 24.80 -7.91
C MET A 14 18.02 25.41 -9.17
N SER A 15 17.75 24.61 -10.20
CA SER A 15 17.05 25.06 -11.42
C SER A 15 15.63 25.50 -11.12
N ILE A 16 14.91 24.79 -10.25
CA ILE A 16 13.55 25.16 -9.85
C ILE A 16 13.53 26.48 -9.07
N VAL A 17 14.45 26.65 -8.11
CA VAL A 17 14.57 27.89 -7.33
C VAL A 17 14.94 29.07 -8.25
N PHE A 18 15.87 28.86 -9.18
CA PHE A 18 16.28 29.88 -10.14
C PHE A 18 15.12 30.31 -11.06
N LEU A 19 14.34 29.36 -11.58
CA LEU A 19 13.13 29.62 -12.36
C LEU A 19 12.08 30.39 -11.55
N GLY A 20 11.89 30.04 -10.28
CA GLY A 20 10.98 30.74 -9.36
C GLY A 20 11.38 32.19 -9.12
N VAL A 21 12.68 32.46 -8.89
CA VAL A 21 13.21 33.81 -8.71
C VAL A 21 13.12 34.60 -10.00
N MET A 22 13.36 34.00 -11.15
CA MET A 22 13.25 34.65 -12.45
C MET A 22 11.79 35.03 -12.78
N MET A 23 10.84 34.14 -12.49
CA MET A 23 9.42 34.42 -12.60
C MET A 23 8.97 35.53 -11.65
N TRP A 24 9.43 35.52 -10.39
CA TRP A 24 9.16 36.61 -9.44
C TRP A 24 9.59 37.96 -9.97
N LYS A 25 10.79 38.07 -10.55
CA LYS A 25 11.28 39.32 -11.17
C LYS A 25 10.47 39.77 -12.37
N LEU A 26 9.97 38.85 -13.18
CA LEU A 26 9.13 39.15 -14.35
C LEU A 26 7.74 39.69 -13.97
N VAL A 27 7.16 39.13 -12.88
CA VAL A 27 5.85 39.55 -12.37
C VAL A 27 5.93 40.84 -11.54
N SER A 28 7.09 41.12 -10.92
CA SER A 28 7.32 42.27 -10.04
C SER A 28 7.90 43.47 -10.78
N SER A 29 7.56 43.70 -12.06
CA SER A 29 7.96 44.95 -12.74
C SER A 29 7.24 46.11 -12.07
N PRO A 30 7.95 47.09 -11.45
CA PRO A 30 7.30 48.22 -10.81
C PRO A 30 6.69 49.13 -11.88
N SER A 31 5.36 49.20 -11.91
CA SER A 31 4.69 50.38 -12.47
C SER A 31 5.12 51.58 -11.63
N SER A 32 5.53 52.66 -12.28
CA SER A 32 5.91 53.91 -11.55
C SER A 32 4.78 54.24 -10.56
N PRO A 33 5.12 54.51 -9.27
CA PRO A 33 4.10 54.81 -8.28
C PRO A 33 3.36 56.09 -8.69
N ALA A 34 2.07 55.94 -9.00
CA ALA A 34 1.19 57.07 -9.15
C ALA A 34 0.70 57.50 -7.78
N ASP A 35 0.79 58.79 -7.46
CA ASP A 35 0.27 59.30 -6.20
C ASP A 35 -1.27 59.14 -6.19
N SER A 36 -1.80 58.38 -5.26
CA SER A 36 -3.24 58.19 -5.08
C SER A 36 -3.84 59.48 -4.52
N VAL A 37 -4.74 60.11 -5.22
CA VAL A 37 -5.42 61.33 -4.81
C VAL A 37 -6.92 61.07 -4.65
N SER A 38 -7.57 61.88 -3.77
CA SER A 38 -9.01 61.82 -3.64
C SER A 38 -9.69 62.22 -4.92
N TYR A 39 -10.94 61.72 -5.15
CA TYR A 39 -11.72 62.11 -6.36
C TYR A 39 -11.95 63.60 -6.45
N SER A 40 -12.18 64.32 -5.33
CA SER A 40 -12.32 65.77 -5.28
C SER A 40 -11.03 66.52 -5.67
N ASP A 41 -9.86 66.03 -5.21
CA ASP A 41 -8.58 66.63 -5.57
C ASP A 41 -8.26 66.37 -7.07
N PHE A 42 -8.62 65.20 -7.56
CA PHE A 42 -8.47 64.86 -8.97
C PHE A 42 -9.32 65.80 -9.87
N LEU A 43 -10.55 66.09 -9.47
CA LEU A 43 -11.42 67.02 -10.16
C LEU A 43 -10.82 68.45 -10.21
N GLN A 44 -10.12 68.88 -9.13
CA GLN A 44 -9.41 70.15 -9.15
C GLN A 44 -8.24 70.18 -10.14
N LEU A 45 -7.51 69.05 -10.29
CA LEU A 45 -6.47 68.95 -11.33
C LEU A 45 -7.05 68.99 -12.76
N VAL A 46 -8.21 68.38 -12.96
CA VAL A 46 -8.94 68.47 -14.25
C VAL A 46 -9.37 69.91 -14.50
N SER A 47 -10.00 70.62 -13.55
CA SER A 47 -10.50 71.97 -13.71
C SER A 47 -9.39 73.02 -13.92
N LYS A 48 -8.18 72.77 -13.41
CA LYS A 48 -6.98 73.61 -13.62
C LYS A 48 -6.25 73.30 -14.92
N ASN A 49 -6.76 72.39 -15.77
CA ASN A 49 -6.09 71.93 -16.99
C ASN A 49 -4.67 71.37 -16.77
N GLU A 50 -4.43 70.77 -15.60
CA GLU A 50 -3.11 70.21 -15.22
C GLU A 50 -2.89 68.77 -15.75
N ILE A 51 -3.91 68.12 -16.36
CA ILE A 51 -3.83 66.78 -16.88
C ILE A 51 -3.47 66.80 -18.38
N HIS A 52 -2.49 65.99 -18.77
CA HIS A 52 -2.06 65.83 -20.14
C HIS A 52 -2.62 64.56 -20.78
N ASP A 53 -2.52 63.44 -20.11
CA ASP A 53 -3.03 62.14 -20.55
C ASP A 53 -3.71 61.42 -19.39
N ALA A 54 -4.73 60.63 -19.68
CA ALA A 54 -5.44 59.81 -18.72
C ALA A 54 -5.60 58.42 -19.27
N ARG A 55 -5.06 57.42 -18.53
CA ARG A 55 -5.28 55.98 -18.79
C ARG A 55 -6.39 55.46 -17.92
N ILE A 56 -7.34 54.84 -18.57
CA ILE A 56 -8.55 54.31 -17.95
C ILE A 56 -8.49 52.78 -17.89
N SER A 57 -8.61 52.24 -16.73
CA SER A 57 -8.78 50.81 -16.52
C SER A 57 -10.18 50.52 -15.98
N LEU A 58 -10.98 49.75 -16.72
CA LEU A 58 -12.30 49.33 -16.29
C LEU A 58 -12.16 48.07 -15.43
N GLU A 59 -12.58 48.14 -14.19
CA GLU A 59 -12.60 47.01 -13.25
C GLU A 59 -14.05 46.63 -12.93
N SER A 60 -14.25 45.45 -12.29
CA SER A 60 -15.60 44.91 -12.10
C SER A 60 -16.58 45.86 -11.38
N ASN A 61 -16.12 46.68 -10.47
CA ASN A 61 -16.97 47.53 -9.62
C ASN A 61 -16.65 49.03 -9.70
N PHE A 62 -15.56 49.45 -10.31
CA PHE A 62 -15.10 50.83 -10.38
C PHE A 62 -14.23 51.06 -11.63
N VAL A 63 -14.00 52.32 -11.92
CA VAL A 63 -13.13 52.76 -12.97
C VAL A 63 -11.87 53.39 -12.33
N SER A 64 -10.71 52.87 -12.66
CA SER A 64 -9.44 53.41 -12.23
C SER A 64 -8.90 54.32 -13.28
N VAL A 65 -8.57 55.54 -12.89
CA VAL A 65 -8.03 56.59 -13.76
C VAL A 65 -6.61 56.94 -13.31
N ASN A 66 -5.65 56.80 -14.22
CA ASN A 66 -4.25 57.15 -13.97
C ASN A 66 -3.82 58.22 -14.96
N ALA A 67 -3.68 59.46 -14.47
CA ALA A 67 -3.43 60.67 -15.27
C ALA A 67 -2.01 61.21 -15.12
N GLY A 68 -1.39 61.57 -16.23
CA GLY A 68 -0.11 62.28 -16.26
C GLY A 68 -0.31 63.82 -16.15
N LEU A 69 0.50 64.47 -15.33
CA LEU A 69 0.43 65.92 -15.06
C LEU A 69 1.28 66.70 -16.08
N ARG A 70 0.73 67.83 -16.62
CA ARG A 70 1.37 68.63 -17.69
C ARG A 70 2.71 69.25 -17.31
N HIS A 71 2.91 69.58 -16.00
CA HIS A 71 4.07 70.30 -15.54
C HIS A 71 5.01 69.46 -14.65
N SER A 72 4.76 68.15 -14.61
CA SER A 72 5.58 67.25 -13.80
C SER A 72 5.60 65.85 -14.41
N GLN A 73 6.67 65.08 -14.18
CA GLN A 73 6.71 63.66 -14.56
C GLN A 73 5.91 62.75 -13.62
N LYS A 74 5.12 63.34 -12.70
CA LYS A 74 4.33 62.63 -11.73
C LYS A 74 2.99 62.21 -12.38
N ARG A 75 2.43 61.14 -11.87
CA ARG A 75 1.10 60.64 -12.23
C ARG A 75 0.19 60.70 -11.02
N ALA A 76 -1.05 61.11 -11.21
CA ALA A 76 -2.09 61.07 -10.19
C ALA A 76 -3.06 59.92 -10.51
N SER A 77 -3.47 59.13 -9.53
CA SER A 77 -4.43 58.08 -9.69
C SER A 77 -5.64 58.24 -8.77
N THR A 78 -6.81 57.99 -9.29
CA THR A 78 -8.07 57.98 -8.54
C THR A 78 -8.97 56.83 -9.01
N THR A 79 -9.94 56.45 -8.16
CA THR A 79 -10.96 55.48 -8.49
C THR A 79 -12.33 56.12 -8.47
N VAL A 80 -13.16 55.82 -9.44
CA VAL A 80 -14.46 56.45 -9.66
C VAL A 80 -15.52 55.40 -9.79
N SER A 81 -16.74 55.67 -9.32
CA SER A 81 -17.89 54.77 -9.56
C SER A 81 -18.26 54.81 -11.07
N TYR A 82 -18.90 53.78 -11.56
CA TYR A 82 -19.41 53.77 -12.95
C TYR A 82 -20.41 54.87 -13.20
N GLY A 83 -21.16 55.34 -12.18
CA GLY A 83 -22.11 56.43 -12.30
C GLY A 83 -21.44 57.79 -12.54
N ASP A 84 -20.37 58.04 -11.84
CA ASP A 84 -19.64 59.31 -11.93
C ASP A 84 -18.62 59.35 -13.06
N TRP A 85 -18.33 58.18 -13.66
CA TRP A 85 -17.32 58.06 -14.74
C TRP A 85 -17.68 58.85 -15.99
N GLN A 86 -18.92 58.88 -16.40
CA GLN A 86 -19.34 59.59 -17.61
C GLN A 86 -19.07 61.09 -17.48
N ASP A 87 -19.41 61.71 -16.36
CA ASP A 87 -19.15 63.11 -16.07
C ASP A 87 -17.63 63.41 -16.02
N LEU A 88 -16.85 62.55 -15.36
CA LEU A 88 -15.39 62.69 -15.33
C LEU A 88 -14.77 62.60 -16.71
N LYS A 89 -15.24 61.70 -17.56
CA LYS A 89 -14.77 61.51 -18.94
C LYS A 89 -15.01 62.74 -19.78
N GLU A 90 -16.19 63.35 -19.75
CA GLU A 90 -16.50 64.57 -20.46
C GLU A 90 -15.59 65.71 -20.00
N ARG A 91 -15.42 65.91 -18.71
CA ARG A 91 -14.49 66.92 -18.14
C ARG A 91 -13.04 66.73 -18.54
N LEU A 92 -12.54 65.48 -18.60
CA LEU A 92 -11.21 65.17 -19.09
C LEU A 92 -11.00 65.54 -20.55
N ILE A 93 -12.00 65.26 -21.38
CA ILE A 93 -11.97 65.59 -22.80
C ILE A 93 -12.03 67.10 -23.00
N ASP A 94 -12.90 67.78 -22.28
CA ASP A 94 -13.02 69.24 -22.32
C ASP A 94 -11.78 69.97 -21.84
N SER A 95 -11.02 69.37 -20.89
CA SER A 95 -9.75 69.90 -20.48
C SER A 95 -8.58 69.67 -21.46
N GLY A 96 -8.91 69.01 -22.60
CA GLY A 96 -7.89 68.69 -23.63
C GLY A 96 -6.89 67.60 -23.22
N ALA A 97 -7.28 66.74 -22.30
CA ALA A 97 -6.49 65.57 -21.94
C ALA A 97 -6.71 64.44 -22.93
N THR A 98 -5.66 63.73 -23.31
CA THR A 98 -5.79 62.54 -24.16
C THR A 98 -6.26 61.37 -23.29
N VAL A 99 -7.43 60.81 -23.59
CA VAL A 99 -8.02 59.70 -22.87
C VAL A 99 -7.73 58.39 -23.61
N GLU A 100 -6.95 57.51 -22.99
CA GLU A 100 -6.62 56.18 -23.51
C GLU A 100 -7.23 55.10 -22.62
N TYR A 101 -7.93 54.13 -23.25
CA TYR A 101 -8.37 52.95 -22.53
C TYR A 101 -7.18 51.97 -22.43
N ALA A 102 -6.82 51.57 -21.21
CA ALA A 102 -5.88 50.52 -21.03
C ALA A 102 -6.50 49.22 -21.60
N ASN A 103 -5.94 48.77 -22.68
CA ASN A 103 -6.30 47.48 -23.23
C ASN A 103 -5.77 46.44 -22.24
N GLN A 104 -6.67 45.88 -21.42
CA GLN A 104 -6.36 44.76 -20.56
C GLN A 104 -6.14 43.53 -21.47
N LYS A 105 -4.99 43.51 -22.17
CA LYS A 105 -4.41 42.25 -22.57
C LYS A 105 -3.92 41.61 -21.27
N SER A 106 -4.83 41.02 -20.50
CA SER A 106 -4.47 39.97 -19.58
C SER A 106 -3.69 38.99 -20.44
N SER A 107 -2.45 38.79 -20.10
CA SER A 107 -1.64 37.75 -20.76
C SER A 107 -2.24 36.43 -20.31
N ASP A 108 -3.31 35.99 -21.02
CA ASP A 108 -4.02 34.73 -20.71
C ASP A 108 -3.05 33.54 -20.61
N TRP A 109 -1.94 33.63 -21.34
CA TRP A 109 -0.86 32.65 -21.24
C TRP A 109 -0.12 32.68 -19.89
N VAL A 110 -0.01 33.85 -19.19
CA VAL A 110 0.59 33.93 -17.85
C VAL A 110 -0.32 33.30 -16.81
N LEU A 111 -1.62 33.53 -16.91
CA LEU A 111 -2.63 32.87 -16.09
C LEU A 111 -2.66 31.36 -16.35
N LEU A 112 -2.51 30.95 -17.59
CA LEU A 112 -2.45 29.53 -18.00
C LEU A 112 -1.15 28.87 -17.47
N LEU A 113 -0.03 29.59 -17.47
CA LEU A 113 1.22 29.12 -16.87
C LEU A 113 1.12 29.05 -15.35
N LEU A 114 0.58 30.06 -14.69
CA LEU A 114 0.42 30.08 -13.22
C LEU A 114 -0.49 28.97 -12.73
N ASN A 115 -1.57 28.65 -13.44
CA ASN A 115 -2.53 27.63 -13.08
C ASN A 115 -2.12 26.23 -13.59
N GLY A 116 -1.47 26.15 -14.74
CA GLY A 116 -1.08 24.89 -15.38
C GLY A 116 0.28 24.33 -14.92
N LEU A 117 1.24 25.21 -14.56
CA LEU A 117 2.57 24.79 -14.15
C LEU A 117 2.57 23.91 -12.89
N PRO A 118 1.80 24.22 -11.83
CA PRO A 118 1.72 23.34 -10.65
C PRO A 118 1.18 21.96 -11.00
N LEU A 119 0.20 21.89 -11.91
CA LEU A 119 -0.38 20.62 -12.37
C LEU A 119 0.64 19.81 -13.17
N LEU A 120 1.38 20.43 -14.08
CA LEU A 120 2.45 19.77 -14.84
C LEU A 120 3.58 19.27 -13.94
N LEU A 121 3.95 20.04 -12.92
CA LEU A 121 4.95 19.63 -11.92
C LEU A 121 4.44 18.45 -11.08
N LEU A 122 3.15 18.46 -10.70
CA LEU A 122 2.52 17.35 -9.99
C LEU A 122 2.51 16.07 -10.85
N VAL A 123 2.09 16.18 -12.11
CA VAL A 123 2.10 15.05 -13.06
C VAL A 123 3.52 14.54 -13.28
N GLY A 124 4.50 15.43 -13.51
CA GLY A 124 5.90 15.06 -13.64
C GLY A 124 6.46 14.37 -12.39
N PHE A 125 6.10 14.86 -11.20
CA PHE A 125 6.46 14.25 -9.92
C PHE A 125 5.81 12.88 -9.73
N CYS A 126 4.52 12.73 -10.08
CA CYS A 126 3.83 11.42 -10.05
C CYS A 126 4.46 10.43 -11.03
N LEU A 127 4.80 10.86 -12.25
CA LEU A 127 5.49 10.01 -13.23
C LEU A 127 6.90 9.63 -12.74
N PHE A 128 7.62 10.57 -12.12
CA PHE A 128 8.92 10.30 -11.50
C PHE A 128 8.80 9.29 -10.35
N LEU A 129 7.81 9.45 -9.47
CA LEU A 129 7.54 8.48 -8.39
C LEU A 129 7.15 7.11 -8.98
N MET A 130 6.29 7.07 -10.01
CA MET A 130 5.92 5.83 -10.68
C MET A 130 7.14 5.13 -11.33
N GLN A 131 8.05 5.88 -11.95
CA GLN A 131 9.29 5.33 -12.50
C GLN A 131 10.21 4.80 -11.39
N ARG A 132 10.30 5.51 -10.26
CA ARG A 132 11.10 5.08 -9.10
C ARG A 132 10.50 3.85 -8.43
N MET A 133 9.16 3.80 -8.32
CA MET A 133 8.43 2.64 -7.76
C MET A 133 8.50 1.41 -8.67
N LYS A 134 8.48 1.57 -10.00
CA LYS A 134 8.67 0.45 -10.94
C LYS A 134 10.01 -0.25 -10.77
N GLY A 135 11.07 0.46 -10.39
CA GLY A 135 12.38 -0.12 -10.12
C GLY A 135 12.46 -0.92 -8.81
N VAL A 136 11.59 -0.64 -7.85
CA VAL A 136 11.56 -1.31 -6.52
C VAL A 136 10.60 -2.50 -6.53
N SER A 137 9.39 -2.33 -7.09
CA SER A 137 8.36 -3.38 -7.05
C SER A 137 8.58 -4.48 -8.09
N TRP A 138 9.07 -4.15 -9.27
CA TRP A 138 9.28 -5.13 -10.34
C TRP A 138 10.47 -6.06 -10.08
N ARG A 139 11.55 -5.58 -9.48
CA ARG A 139 12.69 -6.41 -9.07
C ARG A 139 12.39 -7.27 -7.84
N ALA A 140 11.58 -6.77 -6.89
CA ALA A 140 11.12 -7.56 -5.76
C ALA A 140 10.09 -8.63 -6.18
N ALA A 141 9.27 -8.36 -7.19
CA ALA A 141 8.32 -9.34 -7.74
C ALA A 141 8.98 -10.40 -8.65
N GLN A 142 10.17 -10.14 -9.20
CA GLN A 142 10.94 -11.10 -9.98
C GLN A 142 12.05 -11.82 -9.20
N ALA A 143 12.37 -11.38 -7.98
CA ALA A 143 13.20 -12.15 -7.07
C ALA A 143 12.35 -13.28 -6.49
N GLY A 144 12.13 -14.34 -7.32
CA GLY A 144 11.59 -15.62 -6.89
C GLY A 144 10.26 -15.50 -6.16
N SER A 145 9.18 -15.26 -6.85
CA SER A 145 7.86 -15.73 -6.42
C SER A 145 7.93 -17.27 -6.46
N SER A 146 8.52 -17.89 -5.42
CA SER A 146 8.35 -19.31 -5.22
C SER A 146 6.84 -19.54 -5.15
N LYS A 147 6.32 -20.34 -6.08
CA LYS A 147 4.88 -20.62 -6.11
C LYS A 147 4.54 -21.33 -4.80
N MET A 148 3.90 -20.60 -3.89
CA MET A 148 3.40 -21.18 -2.65
C MET A 148 2.18 -22.04 -2.95
N ARG A 149 2.12 -23.22 -2.33
CA ARG A 149 0.99 -24.11 -2.38
C ARG A 149 0.57 -24.43 -0.96
N THR A 150 -0.73 -24.55 -0.75
CA THR A 150 -1.28 -24.91 0.57
C THR A 150 -2.17 -26.12 0.41
N GLY A 151 -2.01 -27.06 1.32
CA GLY A 151 -2.87 -28.25 1.43
C GLY A 151 -3.50 -28.33 2.80
N ILE A 152 -4.63 -28.98 2.87
CA ILE A 152 -5.36 -29.30 4.09
C ILE A 152 -5.42 -30.82 4.25
N GLY A 153 -5.26 -31.30 5.48
CA GLY A 153 -5.49 -32.68 5.84
C GLY A 153 -6.41 -32.77 7.05
N TYR A 154 -7.21 -33.80 7.05
CA TYR A 154 -8.10 -34.14 8.16
C TYR A 154 -8.10 -35.63 8.36
N ASP A 155 -8.02 -36.07 9.63
CA ASP A 155 -8.17 -37.45 10.00
C ASP A 155 -8.96 -37.60 11.31
N LEU A 156 -9.63 -38.70 11.50
CA LEU A 156 -10.41 -39.04 12.69
C LEU A 156 -10.35 -40.52 12.95
N HIS A 157 -9.97 -40.89 14.17
CA HIS A 157 -9.97 -42.27 14.62
C HIS A 157 -10.86 -42.46 15.85
N ARG A 158 -11.56 -43.64 15.90
CA ARG A 158 -12.23 -44.09 17.11
C ARG A 158 -11.19 -44.47 18.16
N LEU A 159 -11.48 -44.24 19.43
CA LEU A 159 -10.68 -44.63 20.56
C LEU A 159 -11.23 -45.88 21.24
N GLU A 160 -10.38 -46.88 21.49
CA GLU A 160 -10.74 -48.11 22.21
C GLU A 160 -9.77 -48.32 23.40
N GLU A 161 -10.30 -48.91 24.46
CA GLU A 161 -9.54 -49.25 25.66
C GLU A 161 -8.45 -50.30 25.37
N GLY A 162 -7.32 -50.17 26.08
CA GLY A 162 -6.22 -51.12 26.00
C GLY A 162 -5.31 -50.94 24.76
N ARG A 163 -5.55 -49.95 23.93
CA ARG A 163 -4.68 -49.60 22.81
C ARG A 163 -3.74 -48.44 23.20
N PRO A 164 -2.48 -48.43 22.73
CA PRO A 164 -1.62 -47.29 22.94
C PRO A 164 -2.11 -46.03 22.24
N LEU A 165 -2.07 -44.85 22.85
CA LEU A 165 -2.37 -43.58 22.22
C LEU A 165 -1.10 -42.98 21.64
N ILE A 166 -0.96 -43.01 20.33
CA ILE A 166 0.15 -42.40 19.61
C ILE A 166 -0.34 -41.12 18.91
N VAL A 167 0.29 -39.96 19.15
CA VAL A 167 -0.02 -38.70 18.52
C VAL A 167 1.24 -37.94 18.19
N GLY A 168 1.46 -37.59 16.93
CA GLY A 168 2.66 -36.91 16.47
C GLY A 168 3.94 -37.72 16.72
N GLY A 169 3.87 -39.04 16.56
CA GLY A 169 4.97 -39.99 16.76
C GLY A 169 5.35 -40.21 18.20
N ILE A 170 4.52 -39.77 19.17
CA ILE A 170 4.78 -39.91 20.61
C ILE A 170 3.69 -40.71 21.27
N GLU A 171 4.06 -41.77 22.00
CA GLU A 171 3.14 -42.50 22.85
C GLU A 171 2.79 -41.66 24.09
N LEU A 172 1.51 -41.55 24.36
CA LEU A 172 0.97 -40.77 25.47
C LEU A 172 0.38 -41.68 26.55
N PRO A 173 0.57 -41.34 27.85
CA PRO A 173 -0.03 -42.10 28.92
C PRO A 173 -1.55 -41.87 28.95
N PHE A 174 -2.29 -42.80 28.37
CA PHE A 174 -3.76 -42.81 28.35
C PHE A 174 -4.27 -44.25 28.22
N ASP A 175 -5.46 -44.51 28.69
CA ASP A 175 -6.07 -45.82 28.75
C ASP A 175 -6.75 -46.28 27.44
N LYS A 176 -6.92 -45.36 26.51
CA LYS A 176 -7.52 -45.58 25.18
C LYS A 176 -6.56 -45.15 24.08
N GLY A 177 -6.57 -45.89 22.98
CA GLY A 177 -5.82 -45.53 21.77
C GLY A 177 -6.64 -45.72 20.51
N PRO A 178 -6.17 -45.17 19.38
CA PRO A 178 -6.90 -45.16 18.12
C PRO A 178 -7.02 -46.54 17.52
N VAL A 179 -8.15 -46.78 16.86
CA VAL A 179 -8.39 -47.93 16.00
C VAL A 179 -8.01 -47.54 14.58
N GLY A 180 -7.04 -48.24 14.02
CA GLY A 180 -6.56 -48.01 12.66
C GLY A 180 -5.77 -49.20 12.13
N HIS A 181 -5.46 -49.21 10.82
CA HIS A 181 -4.64 -50.25 10.20
C HIS A 181 -3.14 -50.07 10.57
N SER A 182 -2.64 -48.82 10.71
CA SER A 182 -1.32 -48.49 11.22
C SER A 182 -1.34 -48.30 12.75
N ASP A 183 -0.42 -47.58 13.32
CA ASP A 183 -0.43 -47.15 14.72
C ASP A 183 -1.54 -46.12 15.05
N GLY A 184 -2.29 -45.66 14.04
CA GLY A 184 -3.44 -44.77 14.17
C GLY A 184 -3.10 -43.33 14.56
N ASP A 185 -1.88 -42.85 14.33
CA ASP A 185 -1.48 -41.48 14.62
C ASP A 185 -2.25 -40.49 13.74
N VAL A 186 -3.37 -40.02 14.26
CA VAL A 186 -4.29 -39.09 13.58
C VAL A 186 -3.59 -37.80 13.11
N LEU A 187 -2.58 -37.30 13.84
CA LEU A 187 -1.86 -36.08 13.50
C LEU A 187 -0.88 -36.34 12.34
N ALA A 188 -0.17 -37.48 12.36
CA ALA A 188 0.72 -37.86 11.27
C ALA A 188 -0.04 -38.15 9.98
N HIS A 189 -1.21 -38.78 10.04
CA HIS A 189 -2.06 -39.04 8.88
C HIS A 189 -2.58 -37.72 8.27
N ALA A 190 -3.19 -36.84 9.05
CA ALA A 190 -3.67 -35.55 8.58
C ALA A 190 -2.52 -34.69 8.01
N LEU A 191 -1.33 -34.75 8.59
CA LEU A 191 -0.14 -34.04 8.08
C LEU A 191 0.33 -34.63 6.74
N CYS A 192 0.32 -35.95 6.59
CA CYS A 192 0.65 -36.61 5.33
C CYS A 192 -0.30 -36.16 4.21
N ASP A 193 -1.61 -36.14 4.45
CA ASP A 193 -2.61 -35.67 3.51
C ASP A 193 -2.44 -34.19 3.14
N ALA A 194 -2.17 -33.34 4.13
CA ALA A 194 -1.91 -31.94 3.88
C ALA A 194 -0.69 -31.71 2.95
N LEU A 195 0.38 -32.46 3.14
CA LEU A 195 1.61 -32.38 2.35
C LEU A 195 1.38 -32.92 0.92
N LEU A 196 0.78 -34.11 0.77
CA LEU A 196 0.50 -34.73 -0.52
C LEU A 196 -0.49 -33.86 -1.32
N GLY A 197 -1.55 -33.37 -0.67
CA GLY A 197 -2.54 -32.49 -1.29
C GLY A 197 -1.94 -31.19 -1.78
N ALA A 198 -1.08 -30.52 -0.99
CA ALA A 198 -0.38 -29.30 -1.40
C ALA A 198 0.50 -29.53 -2.63
N ALA A 199 1.12 -30.69 -2.74
CA ALA A 199 1.97 -31.06 -3.88
C ALA A 199 1.16 -31.55 -5.10
N GLY A 200 -0.13 -31.84 -4.95
CA GLY A 200 -0.97 -32.43 -6.01
C GLY A 200 -0.64 -33.91 -6.25
N LEU A 201 -0.28 -34.64 -5.21
CA LEU A 201 0.15 -36.05 -5.26
C LEU A 201 -0.90 -37.05 -4.75
N GLY A 202 -2.16 -36.63 -4.59
CA GLY A 202 -3.21 -37.46 -4.03
C GLY A 202 -3.27 -37.41 -2.50
N ASP A 203 -3.57 -38.52 -1.88
CA ASP A 203 -3.80 -38.67 -0.45
C ASP A 203 -3.03 -39.86 0.16
N ILE A 204 -3.14 -40.04 1.46
CA ILE A 204 -2.50 -41.15 2.19
C ILE A 204 -2.95 -42.51 1.68
N GLY A 205 -4.23 -42.69 1.37
CA GLY A 205 -4.80 -43.96 0.87
C GLY A 205 -4.25 -44.36 -0.50
N THR A 206 -3.91 -43.40 -1.35
CA THR A 206 -3.26 -43.64 -2.65
C THR A 206 -1.87 -44.24 -2.51
N HIS A 207 -1.10 -43.85 -1.51
CA HIS A 207 0.30 -44.24 -1.30
C HIS A 207 0.43 -45.41 -0.33
N PHE A 208 -0.52 -45.55 0.61
CA PHE A 208 -0.48 -46.51 1.71
C PHE A 208 -1.86 -47.17 1.87
N PRO A 209 -2.29 -47.96 0.88
CA PRO A 209 -3.61 -48.60 0.94
C PRO A 209 -3.74 -49.54 2.13
N ASP A 210 -4.85 -49.45 2.83
CA ASP A 210 -5.19 -50.30 3.99
C ASP A 210 -5.31 -51.79 3.65
N THR A 211 -5.41 -52.12 2.35
CA THR A 211 -5.38 -53.46 1.84
C THR A 211 -3.98 -54.08 1.74
N ASP A 212 -2.92 -53.32 1.90
CA ASP A 212 -1.53 -53.80 1.83
C ASP A 212 -1.02 -54.18 3.24
N PRO A 213 -0.84 -55.49 3.53
CA PRO A 213 -0.44 -55.96 4.84
C PRO A 213 0.87 -55.38 5.38
N LYS A 214 1.71 -54.83 4.51
CA LYS A 214 3.00 -54.23 4.95
C LYS A 214 2.82 -52.98 5.82
N TRP A 215 1.64 -52.40 5.81
CA TRP A 215 1.32 -51.19 6.60
C TRP A 215 0.54 -51.51 7.89
N GLU A 216 0.23 -52.78 8.12
CA GLU A 216 -0.44 -53.22 9.35
C GLU A 216 0.47 -52.96 10.55
N GLY A 217 0.00 -52.17 11.53
CA GLY A 217 0.77 -51.73 12.70
C GLY A 217 1.96 -50.84 12.39
N ALA A 218 2.10 -50.35 11.17
CA ALA A 218 3.27 -49.50 10.81
C ALA A 218 3.25 -48.17 11.58
N ASN A 219 4.45 -47.68 11.90
CA ASN A 219 4.65 -46.35 12.50
C ASN A 219 4.31 -45.30 11.44
N SER A 220 3.36 -44.45 11.74
CA SER A 220 2.87 -43.39 10.80
C SER A 220 3.93 -42.33 10.47
N LEU A 221 4.99 -42.19 11.24
CA LEU A 221 6.14 -41.33 10.85
C LEU A 221 6.81 -41.81 9.55
N LEU A 222 6.74 -43.12 9.22
CA LEU A 222 7.24 -43.64 7.93
C LEU A 222 6.45 -43.07 6.74
N PHE A 223 5.17 -42.78 6.93
CA PHE A 223 4.34 -42.15 5.88
C PHE A 223 4.81 -40.72 5.61
N LEU A 224 5.17 -39.98 6.67
CA LEU A 224 5.75 -38.64 6.56
C LEU A 224 7.12 -38.64 5.88
N GLU A 225 7.98 -39.62 6.20
CA GLU A 225 9.28 -39.78 5.54
C GLU A 225 9.12 -40.08 4.04
N HIS A 226 8.09 -40.89 3.67
CA HIS A 226 7.79 -41.16 2.28
C HIS A 226 7.23 -39.93 1.58
N ALA A 227 6.28 -39.22 2.19
CA ALA A 227 5.75 -37.97 1.66
C ALA A 227 6.86 -36.95 1.41
N ARG A 228 7.79 -36.81 2.38
CA ARG A 228 8.98 -35.95 2.23
C ARG A 228 9.79 -36.31 0.97
N LYS A 229 10.08 -37.59 0.72
CA LYS A 229 10.83 -38.04 -0.49
C LYS A 229 10.11 -37.62 -1.77
N LEU A 230 8.79 -37.79 -1.82
CA LEU A 230 7.97 -37.37 -2.97
C LEU A 230 8.02 -35.83 -3.18
N LEU A 231 8.00 -35.07 -2.09
CA LEU A 231 8.14 -33.61 -2.17
C LEU A 231 9.52 -33.18 -2.70
N ASP A 232 10.59 -33.83 -2.23
CA ASP A 232 11.95 -33.54 -2.69
C ASP A 232 12.11 -33.88 -4.20
N GLU A 233 11.54 -34.99 -4.67
CA GLU A 233 11.52 -35.35 -6.12
C GLU A 233 10.78 -34.33 -6.97
N LYS A 234 9.76 -33.65 -6.41
CA LYS A 234 9.00 -32.60 -7.08
C LYS A 234 9.53 -31.20 -6.82
N HIS A 235 10.70 -31.10 -6.17
CA HIS A 235 11.35 -29.82 -5.82
C HIS A 235 10.50 -28.89 -4.95
N PHE A 236 9.75 -29.47 -4.01
CA PHE A 236 9.03 -28.71 -3.00
C PHE A 236 9.82 -28.63 -1.69
N ALA A 237 9.71 -27.50 -1.00
CA ALA A 237 10.14 -27.31 0.37
C ALA A 237 8.93 -27.10 1.28
N ILE A 238 8.98 -27.66 2.49
CA ILE A 238 7.98 -27.43 3.54
C ILE A 238 8.32 -26.11 4.23
N GLU A 239 7.44 -25.13 4.15
CA GLU A 239 7.62 -23.78 4.72
C GLU A 239 6.96 -23.67 6.09
N HIS A 240 5.76 -24.24 6.24
CA HIS A 240 4.99 -24.12 7.46
C HIS A 240 3.96 -25.23 7.60
N VAL A 241 3.75 -25.68 8.83
CA VAL A 241 2.69 -26.61 9.23
C VAL A 241 1.97 -26.00 10.44
N ASP A 242 0.66 -25.88 10.34
CA ASP A 242 -0.22 -25.49 11.44
C ASP A 242 -1.26 -26.59 11.66
N ALA A 243 -1.27 -27.18 12.84
CA ALA A 243 -2.11 -28.31 13.18
C ALA A 243 -2.91 -28.09 14.46
N VAL A 244 -4.13 -28.59 14.47
CA VAL A 244 -4.94 -28.67 15.69
C VAL A 244 -5.39 -30.12 15.89
N VAL A 245 -5.06 -30.68 17.07
CA VAL A 245 -5.59 -31.97 17.51
C VAL A 245 -6.79 -31.74 18.42
N ILE A 246 -7.86 -32.46 18.15
CA ILE A 246 -9.14 -32.33 18.87
C ILE A 246 -9.37 -33.61 19.67
N THR A 247 -9.32 -33.49 20.99
CA THR A 247 -9.55 -34.60 21.92
C THR A 247 -9.95 -34.06 23.30
N GLU A 248 -10.84 -34.75 24.00
CA GLU A 248 -11.20 -34.37 25.38
C GLU A 248 -10.08 -34.68 26.37
N LYS A 249 -9.44 -35.80 26.21
CA LYS A 249 -8.29 -36.28 27.03
C LYS A 249 -7.33 -37.09 26.17
N PRO A 250 -6.01 -37.16 26.58
CA PRO A 250 -5.35 -36.41 27.64
C PRO A 250 -5.04 -34.97 27.23
N LYS A 251 -4.49 -34.14 28.16
CA LYS A 251 -3.97 -32.82 27.83
C LYS A 251 -2.68 -32.94 27.01
N LEU A 252 -2.71 -32.49 25.75
CA LEU A 252 -1.63 -32.62 24.79
C LEU A 252 -0.51 -31.56 24.95
N GLY A 253 -0.84 -30.37 25.47
CA GLY A 253 0.11 -29.24 25.57
C GLY A 253 1.50 -29.56 26.12
N PRO A 254 1.62 -30.30 27.23
CA PRO A 254 2.94 -30.69 27.78
C PRO A 254 3.78 -31.54 26.83
N HIS A 255 3.17 -32.22 25.87
CA HIS A 255 3.83 -33.15 24.96
C HIS A 255 4.20 -32.51 23.61
N PHE A 256 3.69 -31.32 23.27
CA PHE A 256 3.96 -30.62 22.00
C PHE A 256 5.45 -30.47 21.67
N PRO A 257 6.36 -30.16 22.58
CA PRO A 257 7.79 -30.08 22.23
C PRO A 257 8.31 -31.38 21.63
N LYS A 258 7.99 -32.54 22.24
CA LYS A 258 8.43 -33.86 21.77
C LYS A 258 7.74 -34.24 20.45
N MET A 259 6.44 -33.96 20.30
CA MET A 259 5.73 -34.20 19.06
C MET A 259 6.33 -33.41 17.91
N ARG A 260 6.58 -32.10 18.10
CA ARG A 260 7.21 -31.24 17.08
C ARG A 260 8.59 -31.76 16.67
N GLU A 261 9.40 -32.22 17.62
CA GLU A 261 10.71 -32.78 17.32
C GLU A 261 10.63 -34.09 16.53
N ALA A 262 9.68 -34.97 16.85
CA ALA A 262 9.47 -36.24 16.15
C ALA A 262 9.00 -35.99 14.69
N LEU A 263 7.97 -35.16 14.50
CA LEU A 263 7.44 -34.79 13.20
C LEU A 263 8.51 -34.04 12.34
N ALA A 264 9.23 -33.09 12.93
CA ALA A 264 10.28 -32.34 12.25
C ALA A 264 11.42 -33.25 11.77
N ARG A 265 11.79 -34.26 12.58
CA ARG A 265 12.80 -35.25 12.22
C ARG A 265 12.37 -36.10 11.04
N ALA A 266 11.13 -36.61 11.06
CA ALA A 266 10.57 -37.39 9.95
C ALA A 266 10.51 -36.59 8.65
N LEU A 267 10.14 -35.32 8.73
CA LEU A 267 10.05 -34.42 7.58
C LEU A 267 11.39 -33.79 7.17
N GLY A 268 12.45 -33.91 7.97
CA GLY A 268 13.75 -33.30 7.70
C GLY A 268 13.74 -31.78 7.73
N VAL A 269 12.91 -31.16 8.55
CA VAL A 269 12.78 -29.71 8.73
C VAL A 269 13.10 -29.27 10.15
N SER A 270 13.25 -27.97 10.39
CA SER A 270 13.34 -27.45 11.75
C SER A 270 12.01 -27.55 12.48
N SER A 271 12.01 -27.85 13.77
CA SER A 271 10.79 -27.87 14.60
C SER A 271 10.04 -26.52 14.65
N GLY A 272 10.72 -25.42 14.30
CA GLY A 272 10.12 -24.11 14.15
C GLY A 272 9.11 -23.99 12.98
N HIS A 273 9.16 -24.89 12.01
CA HIS A 273 8.19 -24.95 10.91
C HIS A 273 6.87 -25.63 11.31
N ILE A 274 6.78 -26.24 12.48
CA ILE A 274 5.63 -27.03 12.94
C ILE A 274 5.00 -26.40 14.16
N HIS A 275 3.75 -25.98 14.03
CA HIS A 275 2.94 -25.44 15.10
C HIS A 275 1.79 -26.39 15.45
N LEU A 276 1.65 -26.66 16.75
CA LEU A 276 0.62 -27.59 17.27
C LEU A 276 -0.28 -26.85 18.26
N LYS A 277 -1.56 -27.11 18.12
CA LYS A 277 -2.62 -26.65 19.03
C LYS A 277 -3.48 -27.86 19.44
N ALA A 278 -4.11 -27.77 20.59
CA ALA A 278 -5.13 -28.75 20.99
C ALA A 278 -6.43 -28.03 21.37
N LYS A 279 -7.53 -28.69 21.10
CA LYS A 279 -8.86 -28.27 21.46
C LYS A 279 -9.66 -29.46 22.03
N THR A 280 -10.61 -29.16 22.89
CA THR A 280 -11.71 -30.06 23.25
C THR A 280 -12.92 -29.76 22.36
N ASN A 281 -13.87 -30.68 22.29
CA ASN A 281 -15.19 -30.41 21.73
C ASN A 281 -16.25 -30.11 22.80
N GLU A 282 -15.78 -29.72 24.02
CA GLU A 282 -16.64 -29.25 25.12
C GLU A 282 -17.79 -30.26 25.43
N GLY A 283 -17.48 -31.56 25.39
CA GLY A 283 -18.46 -32.63 25.60
C GLY A 283 -19.42 -32.94 24.44
N VAL A 284 -19.28 -32.23 23.32
CA VAL A 284 -20.17 -32.42 22.16
C VAL A 284 -19.62 -33.49 21.23
N ASP A 285 -20.53 -34.32 20.62
CA ASP A 285 -20.28 -35.41 19.67
C ASP A 285 -19.44 -36.59 20.22
N ALA A 286 -18.89 -37.41 19.33
CA ALA A 286 -18.08 -38.59 19.68
C ALA A 286 -16.71 -38.15 20.29
N ILE A 287 -16.14 -37.06 19.80
CA ILE A 287 -14.88 -36.54 20.37
C ILE A 287 -15.11 -36.04 21.78
N GLY A 288 -16.17 -35.22 21.99
CA GLY A 288 -16.56 -34.69 23.29
C GLY A 288 -16.88 -35.77 24.32
N ARG A 289 -17.38 -36.94 23.91
CA ARG A 289 -17.60 -38.11 24.78
C ARG A 289 -16.33 -38.95 25.00
N GLY A 290 -15.17 -38.58 24.40
CA GLY A 290 -13.92 -39.33 24.50
C GLY A 290 -13.98 -40.70 23.77
N GLU A 291 -14.78 -40.79 22.72
CA GLU A 291 -14.93 -41.96 21.85
C GLU A 291 -14.09 -41.88 20.58
N ALA A 292 -13.56 -40.67 20.26
CA ALA A 292 -12.77 -40.41 19.07
C ALA A 292 -11.74 -39.34 19.32
N ILE A 293 -10.75 -39.26 18.44
CA ILE A 293 -9.74 -38.19 18.33
C ILE A 293 -9.64 -37.75 16.88
N ALA A 294 -9.47 -36.47 16.62
CA ALA A 294 -9.31 -35.93 15.27
C ALA A 294 -8.14 -34.98 15.17
N ALA A 295 -7.65 -34.75 13.94
CA ALA A 295 -6.69 -33.70 13.64
C ALA A 295 -7.06 -32.98 12.35
N HIS A 296 -6.84 -31.65 12.36
CA HIS A 296 -6.83 -30.82 11.16
C HIS A 296 -5.43 -30.23 10.98
N VAL A 297 -4.93 -30.29 9.77
CA VAL A 297 -3.59 -29.79 9.44
C VAL A 297 -3.67 -28.92 8.19
N VAL A 298 -2.96 -27.79 8.22
CA VAL A 298 -2.65 -26.99 7.05
C VAL A 298 -1.16 -27.00 6.84
N ALA A 299 -0.70 -27.37 5.64
CA ALA A 299 0.70 -27.34 5.27
C ALA A 299 0.91 -26.38 4.10
N THR A 300 2.00 -25.60 4.16
CA THR A 300 2.40 -24.69 3.09
C THR A 300 3.74 -25.15 2.51
N LEU A 301 3.79 -25.27 1.20
CA LEU A 301 4.97 -25.64 0.43
C LEU A 301 5.42 -24.49 -0.46
N SER A 302 6.71 -24.36 -0.69
CA SER A 302 7.28 -23.52 -1.74
C SER A 302 7.93 -24.40 -2.81
N GLN A 303 7.88 -23.97 -4.06
CA GLN A 303 8.62 -24.63 -5.15
C GLN A 303 10.03 -24.08 -5.17
N ARG A 304 11.05 -24.98 -5.07
CA ARG A 304 12.48 -24.66 -5.13
C ARG A 304 12.94 -24.39 -6.56
#